data_896ef05bdd8164b2e0a6881ef5c64028
#
_entry.id   896ef05bdd8164b2e0a6881ef5c64028
#
_cell.length_a   1.000
_cell.length_b   1.000
_cell.length_c   1.000
_cell.angle_alpha   90.00
_cell.angle_beta   90.00
_cell.angle_gamma   90.00
#
_symmetry.space_group_name_H-M   'P 1'
#
loop_
_entity.id
_entity.type
_entity.pdbx_description
1 polymer ?
#
loop_
_entity_poly.entity_id
_entity_poly.type
_entity_poly.pdbx_seq_one_letter_code
_entity_poly.pdbx_strand_id
1 'polypeptide(L)'
;MEHDWKEKQEPEKEEKEEESYSFLQETIKDEQKKPGKIVGGLFRTAVKGLVFGVVACVAFAVCRPWAESTFMKKQEKVTIPEDEASEGDEEVAEGENAEQAQKEQKAFTVENYREMQKSLTEVATEAGKCVVTVGISGDNTTLESQEEDMDSVSGVIIWKNGLEILVAAPARILDNEGDLTITFCDHRTYSTTLKKEDKNSQIAIFSVSASEVKDATKNQIKEAILGNSNLMSKGMPVITLGNQFGYTDGSGYGIISSTGNYLSSADRQYRLLTTDITAAENGSSILFNVDGEVIGLADQVVTGKDSKNLVTGYAISGIKEIIELLSNGNG
;
A
#
# COMPACT_ATOMS: atom_id res chain seq x y z
N MET A 1 3.16 20.07 61.97
CA MET A 1 4.48 19.56 62.36
C MET A 1 5.29 19.55 61.11
N GLU A 2 5.89 20.70 60.68
CA GLU A 2 7.16 21.19 61.22
C GLU A 2 8.23 20.14 61.00
N HIS A 3 9.34 20.33 60.35
CA HIS A 3 10.29 21.44 60.23
C HIS A 3 11.20 21.13 59.01
N ASP A 4 11.56 21.99 58.15
CA ASP A 4 12.33 23.24 58.29
C ASP A 4 13.83 23.07 58.06
N TRP A 5 14.37 23.83 57.10
CA TRP A 5 15.57 24.67 57.08
C TRP A 5 16.92 23.95 56.95
N LYS A 6 17.91 24.40 56.29
CA LYS A 6 18.51 25.69 55.89
C LYS A 6 19.77 25.38 55.08
N GLU A 7 20.10 26.06 54.06
CA GLU A 7 20.81 27.32 53.89
C GLU A 7 22.35 27.22 53.91
N LYS A 8 22.94 27.73 52.83
CA LYS A 8 24.15 28.54 52.67
C LYS A 8 25.53 27.98 53.03
N GLN A 9 26.45 28.13 52.09
CA GLN A 9 27.51 29.17 52.08
C GLN A 9 28.47 29.03 50.91
N GLU A 10 28.59 30.05 50.08
CA GLU A 10 29.86 30.53 49.52
C GLU A 10 30.59 31.27 50.65
N PRO A 11 31.87 31.66 50.58
CA PRO A 11 32.87 31.73 49.51
C PRO A 11 34.28 31.34 49.96
N GLU A 12 35.24 31.28 49.09
CA GLU A 12 36.55 31.86 49.38
C GLU A 12 37.44 31.98 48.12
N LYS A 13 37.91 33.21 47.90
CA LYS A 13 38.98 33.58 47.01
C LYS A 13 40.29 33.06 47.53
N GLU A 14 41.08 32.45 46.70
CA GLU A 14 42.54 32.44 46.86
C GLU A 14 43.21 32.99 45.62
N GLU A 15 43.86 34.14 45.82
CA GLU A 15 44.92 34.71 45.01
C GLU A 15 46.06 33.72 44.91
N LYS A 16 46.59 33.49 43.73
CA LYS A 16 47.95 33.04 43.50
C LYS A 16 48.58 33.77 42.34
N GLU A 17 49.45 34.66 42.74
CA GLU A 17 50.82 34.99 42.27
C GLU A 17 51.05 34.86 40.76
N GLU A 18 51.24 36.04 40.17
CA GLU A 18 51.91 36.27 38.92
C GLU A 18 53.36 35.83 39.00
N GLU A 19 53.73 34.76 38.34
CA GLU A 19 55.12 34.51 38.00
C GLU A 19 55.44 35.23 36.70
N SER A 20 56.23 36.29 36.82
CA SER A 20 56.84 37.06 35.74
C SER A 20 57.85 36.21 34.99
N TYR A 21 57.58 35.79 33.82
CA TYR A 21 58.58 35.25 32.89
C TYR A 21 59.37 36.40 32.25
N SER A 22 60.66 36.43 32.63
CA SER A 22 61.68 37.32 32.04
C SER A 22 61.92 36.93 30.59
N PHE A 23 61.49 37.79 29.64
CA PHE A 23 61.85 37.66 28.22
C PHE A 23 63.31 38.12 28.06
N LEU A 24 64.16 37.18 27.60
CA LEU A 24 65.49 37.46 27.11
C LEU A 24 65.41 38.42 25.91
N GLN A 25 65.94 39.59 26.07
CA GLN A 25 66.18 40.54 24.96
C GLN A 25 67.27 39.97 24.06
N GLU A 26 66.89 39.43 22.92
CA GLU A 26 67.80 39.09 21.86
C GLU A 26 68.12 40.33 21.06
N THR A 27 69.36 40.72 21.10
CA THR A 27 69.90 41.89 20.42
C THR A 27 70.00 41.57 18.93
N ILE A 28 69.11 42.14 18.16
CA ILE A 28 69.18 42.06 16.67
C ILE A 28 70.38 42.87 16.16
N LYS A 29 71.36 42.17 15.65
CA LYS A 29 72.45 42.81 14.84
C LYS A 29 71.89 43.12 13.46
N ASP A 30 71.75 44.35 13.15
CA ASP A 30 71.48 44.83 11.78
C ASP A 30 72.67 44.51 10.86
N GLU A 31 72.55 43.39 10.12
CA GLU A 31 73.39 43.17 8.94
C GLU A 31 72.73 43.83 7.74
N GLN A 32 73.37 44.92 7.25
CA GLN A 32 73.01 45.54 6.01
C GLN A 32 73.22 44.58 4.83
N LYS A 33 72.12 43.93 4.40
CA LYS A 33 72.09 43.11 3.19
C LYS A 33 72.07 44.02 1.95
N LYS A 34 73.09 43.91 1.16
CA LYS A 34 73.25 44.60 -0.17
C LYS A 34 72.11 44.19 -1.11
N PRO A 35 71.36 45.11 -1.74
CA PRO A 35 70.11 44.85 -2.48
C PRO A 35 70.27 44.09 -3.80
N GLY A 36 71.44 43.61 -4.17
CA GLY A 36 71.63 42.92 -5.46
C GLY A 36 71.51 41.40 -5.48
N LYS A 37 71.54 40.73 -4.34
CA LYS A 37 71.50 39.23 -4.29
C LYS A 37 70.12 38.62 -4.03
N ILE A 38 69.15 39.39 -3.55
CA ILE A 38 67.83 38.91 -3.21
C ILE A 38 66.99 38.73 -4.47
N VAL A 39 67.09 39.58 -5.46
CA VAL A 39 66.31 39.52 -6.71
C VAL A 39 66.65 38.28 -7.54
N GLY A 40 67.98 37.91 -7.60
CA GLY A 40 68.40 36.70 -8.33
C GLY A 40 67.94 35.38 -7.68
N GLY A 41 67.83 35.37 -6.35
CA GLY A 41 67.27 34.24 -5.63
C GLY A 41 65.77 34.06 -5.84
N LEU A 42 65.04 35.19 -5.79
CA LEU A 42 63.54 35.17 -6.01
C LEU A 42 63.22 34.77 -7.44
N PHE A 43 63.97 35.24 -8.42
CA PHE A 43 63.76 34.91 -9.84
C PHE A 43 64.01 33.40 -10.09
N ARG A 44 65.11 32.83 -9.52
CA ARG A 44 65.35 31.36 -9.61
C ARG A 44 64.24 30.51 -8.96
N THR A 45 63.68 30.97 -7.85
CA THR A 45 62.60 30.28 -7.18
C THR A 45 61.31 30.41 -7.98
N ALA A 46 61.00 31.56 -8.54
CA ALA A 46 59.85 31.80 -9.43
C ALA A 46 59.90 30.89 -10.69
N VAL A 47 61.10 30.84 -11.34
CA VAL A 47 61.27 29.94 -12.51
C VAL A 47 61.10 28.48 -12.16
N LYS A 48 61.63 28.03 -11.02
CA LYS A 48 61.40 26.64 -10.54
C LYS A 48 59.93 26.36 -10.24
N GLY A 49 59.22 27.31 -9.63
CA GLY A 49 57.81 27.24 -9.37
C GLY A 49 56.98 27.17 -10.65
N LEU A 50 57.36 27.96 -11.66
CA LEU A 50 56.66 27.94 -12.95
C LEU A 50 56.88 26.62 -13.70
N VAL A 51 58.11 26.09 -13.72
CA VAL A 51 58.41 24.78 -14.32
C VAL A 51 57.65 23.69 -13.60
N PHE A 52 57.61 23.68 -12.27
CA PHE A 52 56.87 22.73 -11.49
C PHE A 52 55.35 22.82 -11.74
N GLY A 53 54.80 24.04 -11.82
CA GLY A 53 53.40 24.29 -12.15
C GLY A 53 53.01 23.75 -13.53
N VAL A 54 53.87 23.97 -14.55
CA VAL A 54 53.60 23.45 -15.90
C VAL A 54 53.66 21.92 -15.92
N VAL A 55 54.65 21.31 -15.27
CA VAL A 55 54.73 19.84 -15.17
C VAL A 55 53.54 19.24 -14.42
N ALA A 56 53.12 19.87 -13.34
CA ALA A 56 51.93 19.45 -12.58
C ALA A 56 50.65 19.57 -13.43
N CYS A 57 50.47 20.65 -14.19
CA CYS A 57 49.33 20.83 -15.09
C CYS A 57 49.28 19.75 -16.20
N VAL A 58 50.47 19.45 -16.81
CA VAL A 58 50.55 18.40 -17.84
C VAL A 58 50.29 17.03 -17.24
N ALA A 59 50.83 16.72 -16.08
CA ALA A 59 50.58 15.47 -15.37
C ALA A 59 49.06 15.34 -15.02
N PHE A 60 48.44 16.40 -14.53
CA PHE A 60 47.02 16.42 -14.24
C PHE A 60 46.17 16.25 -15.50
N ALA A 61 46.51 16.92 -16.60
CA ALA A 61 45.78 16.79 -17.86
C ALA A 61 45.87 15.37 -18.46
N VAL A 62 46.98 14.67 -18.28
CA VAL A 62 47.17 13.28 -18.75
C VAL A 62 46.47 12.29 -17.81
N CYS A 63 46.50 12.53 -16.50
CA CYS A 63 45.90 11.63 -15.53
C CYS A 63 44.38 11.79 -15.42
N ARG A 64 43.84 12.96 -15.76
CA ARG A 64 42.39 13.27 -15.65
C ARG A 64 41.50 12.29 -16.43
N PRO A 65 41.72 12.02 -17.73
CA PRO A 65 40.86 11.06 -18.44
C PRO A 65 40.95 9.64 -17.88
N TRP A 66 42.10 9.25 -17.34
CA TRP A 66 42.25 7.94 -16.67
C TRP A 66 41.52 7.89 -15.32
N ALA A 67 41.60 8.96 -14.53
CA ALA A 67 40.87 9.05 -13.26
C ALA A 67 39.38 9.14 -13.49
N GLU A 68 38.90 9.89 -14.48
CA GLU A 68 37.46 9.96 -14.85
C GLU A 68 36.92 8.62 -15.31
N SER A 69 37.71 7.82 -16.06
CA SER A 69 37.26 6.48 -16.50
C SER A 69 37.25 5.43 -15.40
N THR A 70 38.09 5.60 -14.35
CA THR A 70 38.27 4.57 -13.31
C THR A 70 37.47 4.86 -12.04
N PHE A 71 37.31 6.15 -11.68
CA PHE A 71 36.70 6.55 -10.41
C PHE A 71 35.36 7.27 -10.56
N MET A 72 35.05 7.85 -11.70
CA MET A 72 33.73 8.41 -11.95
C MET A 72 32.89 7.41 -12.74
N LYS A 73 32.08 6.62 -12.07
CA LYS A 73 30.91 6.05 -12.73
C LYS A 73 30.12 7.22 -13.30
N LYS A 74 29.96 7.26 -14.63
CA LYS A 74 29.06 8.19 -15.30
C LYS A 74 27.72 8.09 -14.55
N GLN A 75 27.38 9.11 -13.79
CA GLN A 75 26.00 9.33 -13.43
C GLN A 75 25.27 9.59 -14.75
N GLU A 76 24.51 8.62 -15.22
CA GLU A 76 23.53 8.87 -16.25
C GLU A 76 22.63 9.97 -15.73
N LYS A 77 22.73 11.12 -16.34
CA LYS A 77 21.77 12.21 -16.10
C LYS A 77 20.42 11.66 -16.53
N VAL A 78 19.52 11.50 -15.59
CA VAL A 78 18.11 11.28 -15.88
C VAL A 78 17.63 12.51 -16.64
N THR A 79 17.52 12.39 -17.96
CA THR A 79 16.88 13.41 -18.79
C THR A 79 15.41 13.04 -18.81
N ILE A 80 14.60 13.78 -18.06
CA ILE A 80 13.15 13.72 -18.17
C ILE A 80 12.82 14.50 -19.44
N PRO A 81 12.18 13.89 -20.47
CA PRO A 81 11.75 14.62 -21.65
C PRO A 81 10.79 15.73 -21.20
N GLU A 82 11.05 16.96 -21.63
CA GLU A 82 10.05 18.03 -21.48
C GLU A 82 8.87 17.67 -22.40
N ASP A 83 7.66 17.77 -21.86
CA ASP A 83 6.43 17.60 -22.64
C ASP A 83 6.38 18.72 -23.68
N GLU A 84 6.57 18.38 -24.95
CA GLU A 84 6.35 19.31 -26.05
C GLU A 84 4.87 19.70 -26.08
N ALA A 85 4.58 20.96 -25.86
CA ALA A 85 3.28 21.54 -26.09
C ALA A 85 2.95 21.34 -27.57
N SER A 86 1.94 20.52 -27.86
CA SER A 86 1.44 20.34 -29.23
C SER A 86 0.76 21.62 -29.70
N GLU A 87 1.49 22.48 -30.38
CA GLU A 87 0.89 23.39 -31.35
C GLU A 87 0.76 22.65 -32.69
N GLY A 88 -0.50 22.53 -33.12
CA GLY A 88 -0.81 21.87 -34.36
C GLY A 88 -0.36 22.70 -35.55
N ASP A 89 0.12 22.02 -36.56
CA ASP A 89 -0.25 22.33 -37.95
C ASP A 89 0.01 21.10 -38.84
N GLU A 90 -1.00 20.80 -39.63
CA GLU A 90 -1.03 19.76 -40.64
C GLU A 90 -0.06 20.08 -41.77
N GLU A 91 0.81 19.14 -42.14
CA GLU A 91 1.20 18.99 -43.53
C GLU A 91 1.23 17.51 -43.93
N VAL A 92 0.33 17.24 -44.85
CA VAL A 92 0.16 15.96 -45.53
C VAL A 92 1.32 15.76 -46.50
N ALA A 93 2.09 14.70 -46.31
CA ALA A 93 2.94 14.15 -47.36
C ALA A 93 2.51 12.71 -47.65
N GLU A 94 1.87 12.56 -48.79
CA GLU A 94 1.59 11.29 -49.43
C GLU A 94 2.89 10.53 -49.74
N GLY A 95 2.95 9.30 -49.32
CA GLY A 95 4.00 8.33 -49.67
C GLY A 95 3.47 6.93 -49.54
N GLU A 96 3.11 6.35 -50.70
CA GLU A 96 2.56 4.99 -50.88
C GLU A 96 3.50 3.89 -50.35
N ASN A 97 2.87 2.79 -49.91
CA ASN A 97 3.39 1.44 -49.67
C ASN A 97 3.96 1.11 -48.29
N ALA A 98 3.06 0.77 -47.39
CA ALA A 98 3.24 -0.31 -46.40
C ALA A 98 1.89 -0.91 -46.05
N GLU A 99 1.27 -1.59 -46.95
CA GLU A 99 0.29 -2.63 -46.64
C GLU A 99 1.01 -3.79 -45.98
N GLN A 100 0.78 -3.96 -44.68
CA GLN A 100 0.74 -5.16 -43.85
C GLN A 100 1.31 -4.85 -42.44
N ALA A 101 0.38 -4.65 -41.55
CA ALA A 101 0.47 -4.63 -40.09
C ALA A 101 -0.05 -3.33 -39.44
N GLN A 102 -1.11 -2.76 -39.91
CA GLN A 102 -1.99 -1.94 -39.08
C GLN A 102 -2.86 -2.91 -38.24
N LYS A 103 -2.34 -3.43 -37.15
CA LYS A 103 -3.19 -3.64 -35.97
C LYS A 103 -3.78 -2.27 -35.68
N GLU A 104 -5.09 -2.11 -35.98
CA GLU A 104 -5.83 -0.94 -35.55
C GLU A 104 -5.54 -0.72 -34.05
N GLN A 105 -4.65 0.20 -33.74
CA GLN A 105 -4.64 0.82 -32.43
C GLN A 105 -5.93 1.64 -32.37
N LYS A 106 -7.02 0.98 -31.92
CA LYS A 106 -8.25 1.69 -31.57
C LYS A 106 -7.86 2.78 -30.60
N ALA A 107 -7.89 4.03 -31.05
CA ALA A 107 -7.67 5.18 -30.19
C ALA A 107 -8.60 5.02 -28.97
N PHE A 108 -8.08 5.22 -27.78
CA PHE A 108 -8.88 5.13 -26.56
C PHE A 108 -9.89 6.27 -26.59
N THR A 109 -11.15 5.96 -26.82
CA THR A 109 -12.25 6.93 -26.90
C THR A 109 -13.10 6.89 -25.63
N VAL A 110 -13.90 7.92 -25.41
CA VAL A 110 -14.89 7.95 -24.32
C VAL A 110 -15.89 6.79 -24.45
N GLU A 111 -16.20 6.38 -25.65
CA GLU A 111 -17.06 5.21 -25.93
C GLU A 111 -16.43 3.92 -25.42
N ASN A 112 -15.16 3.67 -25.70
CA ASN A 112 -14.43 2.49 -25.22
C ASN A 112 -14.39 2.47 -23.68
N TYR A 113 -14.21 3.64 -23.05
CA TYR A 113 -14.26 3.76 -21.59
C TYR A 113 -15.65 3.42 -21.03
N ARG A 114 -16.72 3.93 -21.65
CA ARG A 114 -18.10 3.60 -21.25
C ARG A 114 -18.43 2.12 -21.40
N GLU A 115 -17.99 1.50 -22.50
CA GLU A 115 -18.14 0.05 -22.73
C GLU A 115 -17.40 -0.75 -21.66
N MET A 116 -16.20 -0.36 -21.32
CA MET A 116 -15.42 -0.99 -20.24
C MET A 116 -16.14 -0.85 -18.89
N GLN A 117 -16.61 0.35 -18.52
CA GLN A 117 -17.34 0.58 -17.28
C GLN A 117 -18.64 -0.23 -17.22
N LYS A 118 -19.36 -0.32 -18.34
CA LYS A 118 -20.56 -1.14 -18.45
C LYS A 118 -20.24 -2.61 -18.20
N SER A 119 -19.20 -3.13 -18.83
CA SER A 119 -18.76 -4.52 -18.65
C SER A 119 -18.38 -4.80 -17.19
N LEU A 120 -17.63 -3.89 -16.54
CA LEU A 120 -17.30 -4.02 -15.12
C LEU A 120 -18.55 -4.00 -14.22
N THR A 121 -19.53 -3.15 -14.54
CA THR A 121 -20.80 -3.09 -13.80
C THR A 121 -21.61 -4.38 -13.98
N GLU A 122 -21.62 -4.97 -15.15
CA GLU A 122 -22.27 -6.26 -15.42
C GLU A 122 -21.62 -7.39 -14.61
N VAL A 123 -20.27 -7.43 -14.59
CA VAL A 123 -19.52 -8.39 -13.73
C VAL A 123 -19.85 -8.18 -12.27
N ALA A 124 -19.82 -6.94 -11.76
CA ALA A 124 -20.14 -6.62 -10.37
C ALA A 124 -21.58 -7.03 -10.00
N THR A 125 -22.54 -6.81 -10.91
CA THR A 125 -23.95 -7.19 -10.71
C THR A 125 -24.12 -8.72 -10.61
N GLU A 126 -23.43 -9.47 -11.46
CA GLU A 126 -23.47 -10.93 -11.42
C GLU A 126 -22.74 -11.49 -10.21
N ALA A 127 -21.55 -10.94 -9.87
CA ALA A 127 -20.78 -11.30 -8.69
C ALA A 127 -21.52 -10.95 -7.39
N GLY A 128 -22.25 -9.83 -7.37
CA GLY A 128 -23.06 -9.41 -6.22
C GLY A 128 -24.13 -10.43 -5.80
N LYS A 129 -24.52 -11.34 -6.69
CA LYS A 129 -25.48 -12.40 -6.35
C LYS A 129 -24.95 -13.44 -5.36
N CYS A 130 -23.65 -13.51 -5.15
CA CYS A 130 -23.05 -14.36 -4.13
C CYS A 130 -22.62 -13.59 -2.89
N VAL A 131 -22.72 -12.25 -2.89
CA VAL A 131 -22.38 -11.40 -1.73
C VAL A 131 -23.61 -11.26 -0.83
N VAL A 132 -23.39 -11.33 0.47
CA VAL A 132 -24.41 -11.17 1.49
C VAL A 132 -23.91 -10.25 2.60
N THR A 133 -24.85 -9.67 3.35
CA THR A 133 -24.56 -9.00 4.61
C THR A 133 -24.92 -9.91 5.77
N VAL A 134 -23.94 -10.23 6.63
CA VAL A 134 -24.16 -10.91 7.91
C VAL A 134 -24.27 -9.84 8.98
N GLY A 135 -25.35 -9.83 9.73
CA GLY A 135 -25.65 -8.82 10.72
C GLY A 135 -26.27 -9.41 11.99
N ILE A 136 -26.49 -8.56 12.97
CA ILE A 136 -27.19 -8.87 14.21
C ILE A 136 -28.56 -8.20 14.18
N SER A 137 -29.60 -8.96 14.51
CA SER A 137 -30.93 -8.40 14.73
C SER A 137 -31.00 -7.85 16.15
N GLY A 138 -31.01 -6.54 16.31
CA GLY A 138 -31.24 -5.87 17.59
C GLY A 138 -32.73 -5.58 17.81
N ASP A 139 -33.19 -5.65 19.06
CA ASP A 139 -34.58 -5.34 19.46
C ASP A 139 -34.91 -3.84 19.41
N ASN A 140 -33.96 -2.98 18.95
CA ASN A 140 -34.05 -1.54 18.92
C ASN A 140 -34.12 -0.96 17.51
N THR A 141 -35.17 -1.30 16.77
CA THR A 141 -35.57 -0.48 15.63
C THR A 141 -36.24 0.81 16.09
N THR A 142 -35.53 1.70 16.74
CA THR A 142 -35.90 3.09 16.78
C THR A 142 -35.51 3.72 15.45
N LEU A 143 -36.48 4.29 14.75
CA LEU A 143 -36.40 4.97 13.45
C LEU A 143 -35.42 6.15 13.41
N GLU A 144 -34.60 6.36 14.41
CA GLU A 144 -33.64 7.46 14.55
C GLU A 144 -32.15 7.06 14.45
N SER A 145 -31.84 5.77 14.44
CA SER A 145 -30.44 5.34 14.28
C SER A 145 -30.14 4.96 12.83
N GLN A 146 -30.00 5.95 11.97
CA GLN A 146 -29.14 5.87 10.77
C GLN A 146 -27.67 5.98 11.17
N GLU A 147 -27.34 5.66 12.40
CA GLU A 147 -25.94 5.53 12.84
C GLU A 147 -25.43 4.18 12.39
N GLU A 148 -24.67 4.25 11.25
CA GLU A 148 -23.65 3.32 10.80
C GLU A 148 -23.90 1.87 11.22
N ASP A 149 -24.18 1.00 10.24
CA ASP A 149 -24.27 -0.46 10.39
C ASP A 149 -22.93 -1.05 10.89
N MET A 150 -22.48 -0.60 12.08
CA MET A 150 -21.24 -1.07 12.73
C MET A 150 -21.31 -2.56 13.08
N ASP A 151 -22.51 -3.11 13.10
CA ASP A 151 -22.81 -4.48 13.51
C ASP A 151 -23.07 -5.40 12.30
N SER A 152 -22.46 -5.14 11.17
CA SER A 152 -22.57 -5.98 10.00
C SER A 152 -21.23 -6.24 9.31
N VAL A 153 -21.12 -7.39 8.64
CA VAL A 153 -19.98 -7.77 7.84
C VAL A 153 -20.41 -8.34 6.50
N SER A 154 -19.58 -8.16 5.48
CA SER A 154 -19.80 -8.79 4.19
C SER A 154 -19.40 -10.25 4.22
N GLY A 155 -20.26 -11.11 3.71
CA GLY A 155 -20.02 -12.53 3.53
C GLY A 155 -20.19 -12.96 2.09
N VAL A 156 -19.77 -14.17 1.80
CA VAL A 156 -19.87 -14.77 0.48
C VAL A 156 -20.49 -16.15 0.54
N ILE A 157 -21.45 -16.44 -0.34
CA ILE A 157 -22.09 -17.76 -0.46
C ILE A 157 -21.09 -18.72 -1.07
N ILE A 158 -20.63 -19.69 -0.29
CA ILE A 158 -19.63 -20.68 -0.72
C ILE A 158 -20.23 -22.01 -1.15
N TRP A 159 -21.45 -22.29 -0.70
CA TRP A 159 -22.16 -23.52 -0.99
C TRP A 159 -23.66 -23.33 -0.91
N LYS A 160 -24.39 -23.97 -1.81
CA LYS A 160 -25.85 -24.01 -1.80
C LYS A 160 -26.36 -25.39 -2.21
N ASN A 161 -27.10 -26.05 -1.34
CA ASN A 161 -27.78 -27.29 -1.64
C ASN A 161 -29.24 -27.21 -1.22
N GLY A 162 -29.99 -28.32 -1.35
CA GLY A 162 -31.42 -28.36 -0.99
C GLY A 162 -31.68 -28.25 0.52
N LEU A 163 -30.65 -28.34 1.38
CA LEU A 163 -30.76 -28.36 2.83
C LEU A 163 -30.31 -27.06 3.47
N GLU A 164 -29.16 -26.53 3.05
CA GLU A 164 -28.54 -25.33 3.65
C GLU A 164 -27.84 -24.46 2.59
N ILE A 165 -27.66 -23.20 2.95
CA ILE A 165 -26.83 -22.22 2.25
C ILE A 165 -25.73 -21.85 3.21
N LEU A 166 -24.45 -22.08 2.81
CA LEU A 166 -23.28 -21.78 3.61
C LEU A 166 -22.65 -20.46 3.16
N VAL A 167 -22.32 -19.63 4.12
CA VAL A 167 -21.72 -18.32 3.94
C VAL A 167 -20.43 -18.23 4.72
N ALA A 168 -19.34 -17.84 4.06
CA ALA A 168 -18.10 -17.48 4.70
C ALA A 168 -18.07 -15.97 4.95
N ALA A 169 -17.77 -15.56 6.19
CA ALA A 169 -17.67 -14.15 6.56
C ALA A 169 -16.66 -13.94 7.71
N PRO A 170 -16.25 -12.69 7.99
CA PRO A 170 -15.47 -12.36 9.17
C PRO A 170 -16.15 -12.77 10.47
N ALA A 171 -15.40 -13.44 11.37
CA ALA A 171 -15.93 -13.95 12.64
C ALA A 171 -16.22 -12.85 13.67
N ARG A 172 -15.68 -11.62 13.49
CA ARG A 172 -15.88 -10.52 14.43
C ARG A 172 -17.34 -10.16 14.71
N ILE A 173 -18.26 -10.52 13.80
CA ILE A 173 -19.69 -10.33 14.01
C ILE A 173 -20.20 -11.11 15.23
N LEU A 174 -19.50 -12.19 15.63
CA LEU A 174 -19.83 -13.03 16.77
C LEU A 174 -19.49 -12.38 18.12
N ASP A 175 -18.72 -11.28 18.11
CA ASP A 175 -18.38 -10.53 19.33
C ASP A 175 -19.57 -9.69 19.83
N ASN A 176 -20.59 -9.51 19.00
CA ASN A 176 -21.80 -8.76 19.31
C ASN A 176 -22.91 -9.67 19.83
N GLU A 177 -23.73 -9.17 20.75
CA GLU A 177 -24.88 -9.88 21.30
C GLU A 177 -26.12 -9.68 20.42
N GLY A 178 -26.86 -10.75 20.13
CA GLY A 178 -28.12 -10.72 19.39
C GLY A 178 -28.29 -11.90 18.44
N ASP A 179 -29.40 -11.91 17.73
CA ASP A 179 -29.72 -12.98 16.78
C ASP A 179 -29.01 -12.72 15.43
N LEU A 180 -28.26 -13.72 14.99
CA LEU A 180 -27.53 -13.66 13.72
C LEU A 180 -28.50 -13.70 12.53
N THR A 181 -28.27 -12.80 11.58
CA THR A 181 -29.06 -12.69 10.36
C THR A 181 -28.19 -12.63 9.11
N ILE A 182 -28.72 -13.04 7.97
CA ILE A 182 -28.13 -12.87 6.65
C ILE A 182 -29.13 -12.17 5.74
N THR A 183 -28.67 -11.07 5.13
CA THR A 183 -29.41 -10.36 4.07
C THR A 183 -28.79 -10.69 2.72
N PHE A 184 -29.60 -11.22 1.80
CA PHE A 184 -29.19 -11.57 0.44
C PHE A 184 -29.32 -10.38 -0.52
N CYS A 185 -28.84 -10.57 -1.76
CA CYS A 185 -28.84 -9.56 -2.81
C CYS A 185 -30.24 -9.01 -3.20
N ASP A 186 -31.32 -9.68 -2.80
CA ASP A 186 -32.69 -9.22 -2.97
C ASP A 186 -33.23 -8.43 -1.75
N HIS A 187 -32.34 -8.03 -0.84
CA HIS A 187 -32.60 -7.30 0.40
C HIS A 187 -33.56 -8.04 1.36
N ARG A 188 -33.67 -9.35 1.25
CA ARG A 188 -34.43 -10.17 2.22
C ARG A 188 -33.48 -10.75 3.25
N THR A 189 -33.90 -10.62 4.50
CA THR A 189 -33.16 -11.08 5.66
C THR A 189 -33.73 -12.38 6.19
N TYR A 190 -32.85 -13.29 6.58
CA TYR A 190 -33.17 -14.61 7.15
C TYR A 190 -32.31 -14.86 8.37
N SER A 191 -32.84 -15.62 9.34
CA SER A 191 -32.07 -16.07 10.48
C SER A 191 -30.96 -17.02 10.04
N THR A 192 -29.83 -16.94 10.70
CA THR A 192 -28.69 -17.82 10.44
C THR A 192 -28.11 -18.35 11.74
N THR A 193 -27.34 -19.41 11.63
CA THR A 193 -26.62 -19.99 12.77
C THR A 193 -25.15 -20.13 12.43
N LEU A 194 -24.31 -19.99 13.45
CA LEU A 194 -22.88 -20.29 13.30
C LEU A 194 -22.71 -21.80 13.12
N LYS A 195 -22.10 -22.21 12.01
CA LYS A 195 -21.71 -23.60 11.79
C LYS A 195 -20.36 -23.88 12.45
N LYS A 196 -19.37 -23.05 12.19
CA LYS A 196 -18.03 -23.13 12.77
C LYS A 196 -17.23 -21.85 12.54
N GLU A 197 -16.28 -21.61 13.43
CA GLU A 197 -15.30 -20.51 13.30
C GLU A 197 -13.86 -21.02 13.42
N ASP A 198 -12.94 -20.31 12.79
CA ASP A 198 -11.50 -20.43 13.04
C ASP A 198 -10.96 -19.14 13.66
N LYS A 199 -10.52 -19.24 14.91
CA LYS A 199 -10.01 -18.09 15.69
C LYS A 199 -8.68 -17.54 15.18
N ASN A 200 -7.91 -18.35 14.45
CA ASN A 200 -6.62 -17.94 13.94
C ASN A 200 -6.76 -17.05 12.70
N SER A 201 -7.63 -17.41 11.78
CA SER A 201 -7.95 -16.61 10.59
C SER A 201 -9.07 -15.60 10.83
N GLN A 202 -9.82 -15.74 11.93
CA GLN A 202 -11.03 -14.97 12.22
C GLN A 202 -12.08 -15.06 11.10
N ILE A 203 -12.22 -16.24 10.52
CA ILE A 203 -13.23 -16.57 9.52
C ILE A 203 -14.25 -17.50 10.14
N ALA A 204 -15.53 -17.24 9.87
CA ALA A 204 -16.63 -18.09 10.30
C ALA A 204 -17.47 -18.55 9.11
N ILE A 205 -18.07 -19.72 9.25
CA ILE A 205 -19.08 -20.27 8.34
C ILE A 205 -20.43 -20.21 9.03
N PHE A 206 -21.35 -19.54 8.37
CA PHE A 206 -22.75 -19.43 8.77
C PHE A 206 -23.62 -20.31 7.90
N SER A 207 -24.70 -20.85 8.48
CA SER A 207 -25.66 -21.73 7.81
C SER A 207 -27.07 -21.15 7.88
N VAL A 208 -27.70 -21.01 6.72
CA VAL A 208 -29.12 -20.67 6.58
C VAL A 208 -29.85 -21.90 6.11
N SER A 209 -30.95 -22.25 6.79
CA SER A 209 -31.80 -23.35 6.37
C SER A 209 -32.45 -23.07 5.01
N ALA A 210 -32.18 -23.90 4.00
CA ALA A 210 -32.79 -23.71 2.68
C ALA A 210 -34.32 -23.78 2.69
N SER A 211 -34.95 -24.44 3.68
CA SER A 211 -36.39 -24.49 3.79
C SER A 211 -37.03 -23.18 4.20
N GLU A 212 -36.27 -22.28 4.87
CA GLU A 212 -36.74 -20.97 5.32
C GLU A 212 -36.60 -19.90 4.22
N VAL A 213 -35.70 -20.12 3.27
CA VAL A 213 -35.42 -19.15 2.18
C VAL A 213 -36.49 -19.28 1.10
N LYS A 214 -37.09 -18.15 0.73
CA LYS A 214 -38.10 -18.11 -0.35
C LYS A 214 -37.51 -18.49 -1.70
N ASP A 215 -38.27 -19.18 -2.54
CA ASP A 215 -37.84 -19.59 -3.88
C ASP A 215 -37.42 -18.38 -4.76
N ALA A 216 -38.08 -17.24 -4.59
CA ALA A 216 -37.68 -16.00 -5.28
C ALA A 216 -36.25 -15.57 -4.97
N THR A 217 -35.82 -15.70 -3.71
CA THR A 217 -34.45 -15.44 -3.26
C THR A 217 -33.47 -16.50 -3.79
N LYS A 218 -33.85 -17.80 -3.64
CA LYS A 218 -33.03 -18.93 -4.11
C LYS A 218 -32.68 -18.84 -5.60
N ASN A 219 -33.60 -18.30 -6.40
CA ASN A 219 -33.41 -18.13 -7.85
C ASN A 219 -32.50 -16.94 -8.21
N GLN A 220 -32.30 -15.99 -7.30
CA GLN A 220 -31.45 -14.82 -7.51
C GLN A 220 -30.03 -15.00 -7.01
N ILE A 221 -29.85 -15.78 -5.94
CA ILE A 221 -28.53 -16.01 -5.34
C ILE A 221 -27.73 -17.06 -6.11
N LYS A 222 -26.42 -16.91 -6.08
CA LYS A 222 -25.45 -17.84 -6.71
C LYS A 222 -24.38 -18.25 -5.70
N GLU A 223 -23.79 -19.42 -5.91
CA GLU A 223 -22.53 -19.78 -5.26
C GLU A 223 -21.38 -19.00 -5.87
N ALA A 224 -20.43 -18.60 -5.05
CA ALA A 224 -19.23 -17.94 -5.49
C ALA A 224 -18.28 -18.91 -6.18
N ILE A 225 -17.67 -18.48 -7.26
CA ILE A 225 -16.54 -19.16 -7.86
C ILE A 225 -15.28 -18.65 -7.13
N LEU A 226 -14.63 -19.53 -6.36
CA LEU A 226 -13.37 -19.18 -5.68
C LEU A 226 -12.21 -19.26 -6.68
N GLY A 227 -11.72 -18.13 -7.09
CA GLY A 227 -10.64 -17.97 -8.07
C GLY A 227 -9.27 -18.37 -7.53
N ASN A 228 -8.23 -18.15 -8.34
CA ASN A 228 -6.85 -18.41 -7.96
C ASN A 228 -6.09 -17.11 -7.70
N SER A 229 -6.04 -16.69 -6.44
CA SER A 229 -5.35 -15.46 -6.04
C SER A 229 -3.81 -15.53 -6.21
N ASN A 230 -3.22 -16.73 -6.45
CA ASN A 230 -1.79 -16.85 -6.72
C ASN A 230 -1.41 -16.26 -8.09
N LEU A 231 -2.38 -16.14 -8.99
CA LEU A 231 -2.19 -15.53 -10.31
C LEU A 231 -2.32 -14.00 -10.27
N MET A 232 -2.78 -13.44 -9.15
CA MET A 232 -2.95 -11.99 -9.04
C MET A 232 -1.62 -11.28 -8.89
N SER A 233 -1.45 -10.23 -9.68
CA SER A 233 -0.26 -9.37 -9.73
C SER A 233 -0.63 -7.90 -9.54
N LYS A 234 0.36 -7.09 -9.13
CA LYS A 234 0.20 -5.63 -9.01
C LYS A 234 -0.25 -5.02 -10.34
N GLY A 235 -1.20 -4.10 -10.29
CA GLY A 235 -1.78 -3.45 -11.45
C GLY A 235 -2.95 -4.19 -12.08
N MET A 236 -3.24 -5.44 -11.69
CA MET A 236 -4.43 -6.14 -12.17
C MET A 236 -5.70 -5.49 -11.61
N PRO A 237 -6.75 -5.36 -12.43
CA PRO A 237 -8.02 -4.78 -11.98
C PRO A 237 -8.70 -5.67 -10.94
N VAL A 238 -9.38 -5.03 -10.00
CA VAL A 238 -10.13 -5.65 -8.91
C VAL A 238 -11.46 -4.94 -8.71
N ILE A 239 -12.47 -5.71 -8.37
CA ILE A 239 -13.79 -5.22 -7.96
C ILE A 239 -13.99 -5.61 -6.50
N THR A 240 -14.45 -4.67 -5.67
CA THR A 240 -14.82 -4.96 -4.28
C THR A 240 -16.32 -4.73 -4.11
N LEU A 241 -16.98 -5.67 -3.44
CA LEU A 241 -18.42 -5.60 -3.16
C LEU A 241 -18.67 -5.85 -1.68
N GLY A 242 -19.56 -5.06 -1.10
CA GLY A 242 -19.99 -5.22 0.29
C GLY A 242 -19.91 -3.93 1.11
N ASN A 243 -19.56 -4.06 2.39
CA ASN A 243 -19.55 -2.99 3.40
C ASN A 243 -18.15 -2.33 3.55
N GLN A 244 -17.41 -2.13 2.46
CA GLN A 244 -16.06 -1.55 2.57
C GLN A 244 -16.06 -0.08 2.98
N PHE A 245 -17.15 0.64 2.77
CA PHE A 245 -17.26 2.07 3.08
C PHE A 245 -18.01 2.37 4.39
N GLY A 246 -18.34 1.33 5.18
CA GLY A 246 -19.14 1.47 6.40
C GLY A 246 -20.66 1.44 6.19
N TYR A 247 -21.12 1.15 4.96
CA TYR A 247 -22.51 0.89 4.62
C TYR A 247 -22.60 -0.36 3.72
N THR A 248 -23.68 -1.09 3.84
CA THR A 248 -23.98 -2.26 3.00
C THR A 248 -24.20 -1.82 1.56
N ASP A 249 -23.95 -2.62 0.55
CA ASP A 249 -24.19 -2.27 -0.83
C ASP A 249 -23.08 -1.42 -1.52
N GLY A 250 -21.89 -1.33 -0.90
CA GLY A 250 -20.76 -0.64 -1.49
C GLY A 250 -20.16 -1.43 -2.66
N SER A 251 -19.77 -0.72 -3.73
CA SER A 251 -18.96 -1.26 -4.81
C SER A 251 -17.76 -0.38 -5.09
N GLY A 252 -16.58 -0.99 -5.22
CA GLY A 252 -15.35 -0.30 -5.55
C GLY A 252 -14.68 -0.93 -6.76
N TYR A 253 -14.05 -0.08 -7.59
CA TYR A 253 -13.27 -0.51 -8.74
C TYR A 253 -11.88 0.07 -8.60
N GLY A 254 -10.86 -0.75 -8.75
CA GLY A 254 -9.48 -0.34 -8.62
C GLY A 254 -8.52 -1.40 -9.13
N ILE A 255 -7.30 -1.37 -8.61
CA ILE A 255 -6.24 -2.30 -8.95
C ILE A 255 -5.62 -2.93 -7.70
N ILE A 256 -4.98 -4.07 -7.89
CA ILE A 256 -4.12 -4.66 -6.85
C ILE A 256 -2.86 -3.80 -6.71
N SER A 257 -2.68 -3.18 -5.55
CA SER A 257 -1.51 -2.35 -5.23
C SER A 257 -0.37 -3.16 -4.64
N SER A 258 -0.68 -4.20 -3.85
CA SER A 258 0.33 -5.08 -3.24
C SER A 258 -0.16 -6.52 -3.10
N THR A 259 0.77 -7.45 -3.32
CA THR A 259 0.57 -8.90 -3.12
C THR A 259 1.58 -9.49 -2.15
N GLY A 260 2.45 -8.67 -1.58
CA GLY A 260 3.59 -9.07 -0.75
C GLY A 260 3.38 -8.85 0.75
N ASN A 261 2.18 -8.47 1.20
CA ASN A 261 1.84 -8.30 2.59
C ASN A 261 1.36 -9.62 3.19
N TYR A 262 1.66 -9.83 4.49
CA TYR A 262 1.29 -11.04 5.22
C TYR A 262 0.75 -10.66 6.59
N LEU A 263 -0.30 -11.35 6.99
CA LEU A 263 -0.78 -11.36 8.37
C LEU A 263 -0.24 -12.60 9.07
N SER A 264 0.51 -12.40 10.16
CA SER A 264 1.01 -13.51 10.96
C SER A 264 -0.01 -13.88 12.03
N SER A 265 -0.41 -15.14 12.08
CA SER A 265 -1.22 -15.73 13.14
C SER A 265 -0.40 -16.79 13.88
N ALA A 266 -0.98 -17.41 14.90
CA ALA A 266 -0.30 -18.38 15.74
C ALA A 266 0.10 -19.67 14.97
N ASP A 267 -0.66 -20.02 13.94
CA ASP A 267 -0.53 -21.27 13.18
C ASP A 267 0.21 -21.10 11.85
N ARG A 268 0.00 -19.95 11.17
CA ARG A 268 0.57 -19.70 9.83
C ARG A 268 0.63 -18.22 9.47
N GLN A 269 1.23 -17.95 8.33
CA GLN A 269 1.17 -16.63 7.70
C GLN A 269 0.16 -16.64 6.56
N TYR A 270 -0.75 -15.68 6.59
CA TYR A 270 -1.76 -15.48 5.56
C TYR A 270 -1.31 -14.39 4.60
N ARG A 271 -1.24 -14.70 3.30
CA ARG A 271 -0.95 -13.69 2.29
C ARG A 271 -2.14 -12.76 2.12
N LEU A 272 -1.86 -11.46 2.01
CA LEU A 272 -2.85 -10.42 1.80
C LEU A 272 -2.76 -9.84 0.39
N LEU A 273 -3.91 -9.42 -0.13
CA LEU A 273 -4.04 -8.57 -1.30
C LEU A 273 -4.45 -7.19 -0.82
N THR A 274 -3.67 -6.16 -1.15
CA THR A 274 -4.00 -4.75 -0.89
C THR A 274 -4.36 -4.07 -2.20
N THR A 275 -5.42 -3.28 -2.21
CA THR A 275 -5.91 -2.55 -3.38
C THR A 275 -5.61 -1.05 -3.24
N ASP A 276 -5.98 -0.25 -4.23
CA ASP A 276 -6.02 1.22 -4.18
C ASP A 276 -7.40 1.77 -3.79
N ILE A 277 -8.34 0.88 -3.47
CA ILE A 277 -9.69 1.25 -3.05
C ILE A 277 -9.67 1.60 -1.56
N THR A 278 -10.27 2.73 -1.20
CA THR A 278 -10.40 3.13 0.20
C THR A 278 -11.41 2.28 0.95
N ALA A 279 -11.21 2.15 2.27
CA ALA A 279 -12.11 1.43 3.17
C ALA A 279 -12.35 2.21 4.47
N ALA A 280 -13.50 2.02 5.08
CA ALA A 280 -13.75 2.42 6.47
C ALA A 280 -12.96 1.51 7.44
N GLU A 281 -12.69 2.00 8.66
CA GLU A 281 -11.93 1.25 9.67
C GLU A 281 -12.57 -0.10 10.03
N ASN A 282 -13.90 -0.15 10.02
CA ASN A 282 -14.70 -1.34 10.27
C ASN A 282 -15.26 -1.98 8.97
N GLY A 283 -14.77 -1.54 7.82
CA GLY A 283 -15.24 -2.05 6.52
C GLY A 283 -14.93 -3.53 6.30
N SER A 284 -15.77 -4.17 5.54
CA SER A 284 -15.57 -5.55 5.08
C SER A 284 -16.04 -5.69 3.64
N SER A 285 -15.40 -6.54 2.85
CA SER A 285 -15.78 -6.73 1.45
C SER A 285 -15.24 -8.03 0.87
N ILE A 286 -15.81 -8.41 -0.25
CA ILE A 286 -15.34 -9.51 -1.07
C ILE A 286 -14.61 -8.92 -2.28
N LEU A 287 -13.41 -9.41 -2.57
CA LEU A 287 -12.61 -8.99 -3.70
C LEU A 287 -12.83 -9.96 -4.87
N PHE A 288 -13.10 -9.41 -6.04
CA PHE A 288 -13.30 -10.16 -7.28
C PHE A 288 -12.31 -9.74 -8.36
N ASN A 289 -11.94 -10.67 -9.23
CA ASN A 289 -11.29 -10.36 -10.50
C ASN A 289 -12.34 -9.90 -11.54
N VAL A 290 -11.89 -9.55 -12.75
CA VAL A 290 -12.77 -9.10 -13.84
C VAL A 290 -13.59 -10.25 -14.45
N ASP A 291 -13.29 -11.50 -14.11
CA ASP A 291 -14.06 -12.67 -14.51
C ASP A 291 -15.17 -13.00 -13.50
N GLY A 292 -15.29 -12.21 -12.43
CA GLY A 292 -16.29 -12.41 -11.37
C GLY A 292 -15.95 -13.52 -10.38
N GLU A 293 -14.70 -13.95 -10.32
CA GLU A 293 -14.23 -14.94 -9.35
C GLU A 293 -13.73 -14.26 -8.08
N VAL A 294 -14.02 -14.86 -6.93
CA VAL A 294 -13.53 -14.38 -5.62
C VAL A 294 -12.02 -14.58 -5.52
N ILE A 295 -11.27 -13.50 -5.34
CA ILE A 295 -9.83 -13.52 -5.15
C ILE A 295 -9.42 -13.15 -3.72
N GLY A 296 -10.33 -12.63 -2.91
CA GLY A 296 -10.05 -12.31 -1.51
C GLY A 296 -11.26 -12.02 -0.65
N LEU A 297 -11.04 -12.12 0.65
CA LEU A 297 -11.99 -11.76 1.72
C LEU A 297 -11.34 -10.67 2.59
N ALA A 298 -11.93 -9.48 2.63
CA ALA A 298 -11.42 -8.36 3.39
C ALA A 298 -12.24 -8.09 4.65
N ASP A 299 -11.52 -7.90 5.77
CA ASP A 299 -12.02 -7.33 7.00
C ASP A 299 -11.00 -6.33 7.52
N GLN A 300 -11.30 -5.04 7.50
CA GLN A 300 -10.34 -3.99 7.83
C GLN A 300 -9.87 -4.06 9.29
N VAL A 301 -10.71 -4.55 10.19
CA VAL A 301 -10.34 -4.76 11.61
C VAL A 301 -9.21 -5.78 11.75
N VAL A 302 -9.16 -6.77 10.88
CA VAL A 302 -8.18 -7.88 10.93
C VAL A 302 -7.07 -7.68 9.90
N THR A 303 -7.43 -7.56 8.63
CA THR A 303 -6.49 -7.55 7.50
C THR A 303 -6.02 -6.15 7.13
N GLY A 304 -6.76 -5.11 7.53
CA GLY A 304 -6.51 -3.72 7.17
C GLY A 304 -5.59 -2.94 8.12
N LYS A 305 -5.15 -3.52 9.24
CA LYS A 305 -4.41 -2.82 10.32
C LYS A 305 -3.21 -2.00 9.84
N ASP A 306 -2.49 -2.49 8.85
CA ASP A 306 -1.29 -1.85 8.32
C ASP A 306 -1.50 -1.14 6.97
N SER A 307 -2.74 -1.14 6.44
CA SER A 307 -3.05 -0.71 5.06
C SER A 307 -3.54 0.73 4.94
N LYS A 308 -3.60 1.50 6.03
CA LYS A 308 -4.00 2.92 6.03
C LYS A 308 -5.31 3.19 5.29
N ASN A 309 -6.37 2.48 5.64
CA ASN A 309 -7.70 2.60 5.04
C ASN A 309 -7.79 2.20 3.56
N LEU A 310 -6.93 1.31 3.10
CA LEU A 310 -7.07 0.66 1.80
C LEU A 310 -7.69 -0.71 1.98
N VAL A 311 -8.62 -1.10 1.11
CA VAL A 311 -9.18 -2.45 1.13
C VAL A 311 -8.05 -3.46 1.03
N THR A 312 -7.89 -4.23 2.11
CA THR A 312 -6.90 -5.29 2.22
C THR A 312 -7.61 -6.56 2.70
N GLY A 313 -7.38 -7.66 2.02
CA GLY A 313 -8.06 -8.91 2.34
C GLY A 313 -7.14 -10.11 2.23
N TYR A 314 -7.55 -11.21 2.86
CA TYR A 314 -6.93 -12.51 2.67
C TYR A 314 -6.93 -12.89 1.19
N ALA A 315 -5.80 -13.31 0.66
CA ALA A 315 -5.73 -13.96 -0.65
C ALA A 315 -6.49 -15.29 -0.59
N ILE A 316 -7.53 -15.46 -1.42
CA ILE A 316 -8.48 -16.58 -1.32
C ILE A 316 -7.78 -17.95 -1.35
N SER A 317 -6.72 -18.12 -2.17
CA SER A 317 -5.99 -19.40 -2.26
C SER A 317 -5.37 -19.82 -0.92
N GLY A 318 -5.07 -18.86 -0.03
CA GLY A 318 -4.49 -19.15 1.29
C GLY A 318 -5.53 -19.58 2.35
N ILE A 319 -6.81 -19.37 2.08
CA ILE A 319 -7.91 -19.67 3.03
C ILE A 319 -8.92 -20.68 2.51
N LYS A 320 -8.80 -21.18 1.27
CA LYS A 320 -9.72 -22.18 0.69
C LYS A 320 -9.83 -23.43 1.55
N GLU A 321 -8.70 -23.96 2.00
CA GLU A 321 -8.63 -25.14 2.87
C GLU A 321 -9.39 -24.91 4.19
N ILE A 322 -9.23 -23.73 4.78
CA ILE A 322 -9.93 -23.36 6.03
C ILE A 322 -11.43 -23.31 5.79
N ILE A 323 -11.87 -22.65 4.72
CA ILE A 323 -13.29 -22.55 4.34
C ILE A 323 -13.87 -23.96 4.17
N GLU A 324 -13.16 -24.86 3.48
CA GLU A 324 -13.58 -26.24 3.27
C GLU A 324 -13.71 -27.02 4.59
N LEU A 325 -12.68 -26.95 5.45
CA LEU A 325 -12.69 -27.61 6.76
C LEU A 325 -13.82 -27.13 7.66
N LEU A 326 -14.04 -25.82 7.72
CA LEU A 326 -15.13 -25.23 8.50
C LEU A 326 -16.51 -25.60 7.94
N SER A 327 -16.64 -25.65 6.63
CA SER A 327 -17.89 -26.00 5.94
C SER A 327 -18.31 -27.45 6.19
N ASN A 328 -17.33 -28.36 6.29
CA ASN A 328 -17.56 -29.79 6.53
C ASN A 328 -17.72 -30.15 8.02
N GLY A 329 -17.59 -29.17 8.92
CA GLY A 329 -17.68 -29.41 10.35
C GLY A 329 -16.54 -30.24 10.95
N ASN A 330 -15.49 -30.51 10.15
CA ASN A 330 -14.29 -31.23 10.54
C ASN A 330 -13.22 -30.23 10.95
N GLY A 331 -12.91 -30.14 12.23
CA GLY A 331 -11.88 -29.24 12.73
C GLY A 331 -11.75 -29.35 14.23
#